data_e1aec1255ea348bb775de0544277f407
#
_entry.id   e1aec1255ea348bb775de0544277f407
#
_cell.length_a   1.000
_cell.length_b   1.000
_cell.length_c   1.000
_cell.angle_alpha   90.00
_cell.angle_beta   90.00
_cell.angle_gamma   90.00
#
_symmetry.space_group_name_H-M   'P 1'
#
loop_
_entity.id
_entity.type
_entity.pdbx_description
1 polymer ?
#
loop_
_entity_poly.entity_id
_entity_poly.type
_entity_poly.pdbx_seq_one_letter_code
_entity_poly.pdbx_strand_id
1 'polypeptide(L)'
;MSIEILTASILSKMPGVGKWQVKFFVHLVLLWVRLRGRYNFENMARQGNLNVWTYRQNFSKTFDFEQFNTHLYGHLGDERILVFDPCFINKSGKHTEGLNRFWSGCAGKMKKGLEIGGFALVDVNHHTAFHYYAHQTMLADKEPPLDYYTKLVKE
;
A
#
# COMPACT_ATOMS: atom_id res chain seq x y z
N MET A 1 -16.25 16.38 7.71
CA MET A 1 -16.64 15.11 7.04
C MET A 1 -15.98 13.98 7.82
N SER A 2 -16.72 12.92 8.18
CA SER A 2 -16.11 11.78 8.89
C SER A 2 -15.30 10.90 7.92
N ILE A 3 -14.29 10.17 8.44
CA ILE A 3 -13.50 9.20 7.66
C ILE A 3 -14.40 8.15 6.98
N GLU A 4 -15.45 7.74 7.66
CA GLU A 4 -16.44 6.79 7.14
C GLU A 4 -17.14 7.33 5.88
N ILE A 5 -17.67 8.56 5.95
CA ILE A 5 -18.35 9.20 4.83
C ILE A 5 -17.39 9.42 3.66
N LEU A 6 -16.16 9.88 3.95
CA LEU A 6 -15.14 10.07 2.91
C LEU A 6 -14.82 8.74 2.21
N THR A 7 -14.51 7.70 2.99
CA THR A 7 -14.18 6.37 2.43
C THR A 7 -15.33 5.82 1.58
N ALA A 8 -16.55 5.87 2.09
CA ALA A 8 -17.73 5.39 1.35
C ALA A 8 -17.98 6.20 0.06
N SER A 9 -17.78 7.51 0.12
CA SER A 9 -17.93 8.40 -1.06
C SER A 9 -16.91 8.08 -2.16
N ILE A 10 -15.65 7.82 -1.80
CA ILE A 10 -14.62 7.43 -2.75
C ILE A 10 -14.96 6.08 -3.38
N LEU A 11 -15.25 5.07 -2.56
CA LEU A 11 -15.55 3.73 -3.03
C LEU A 11 -16.81 3.67 -3.93
N SER A 12 -17.77 4.57 -3.72
CA SER A 12 -18.97 4.66 -4.57
C SER A 12 -18.68 5.17 -5.98
N LYS A 13 -17.55 5.83 -6.19
CA LYS A 13 -17.10 6.34 -7.50
C LYS A 13 -16.23 5.32 -8.24
N MET A 14 -15.77 4.26 -7.56
CA MET A 14 -14.88 3.25 -8.15
C MET A 14 -15.69 2.16 -8.87
N PRO A 15 -15.48 1.94 -10.17
CA PRO A 15 -16.12 0.86 -10.90
C PRO A 15 -15.68 -0.50 -10.34
N GLY A 16 -16.60 -1.47 -10.31
CA GLY A 16 -16.31 -2.83 -9.87
C GLY A 16 -16.28 -3.05 -8.36
N VAL A 17 -16.40 -2.00 -7.54
CA VAL A 17 -16.46 -2.13 -6.09
C VAL A 17 -17.89 -2.45 -5.63
N GLY A 18 -18.09 -3.69 -5.17
CA GLY A 18 -19.41 -4.16 -4.71
C GLY A 18 -19.76 -3.69 -3.30
N LYS A 19 -21.05 -3.71 -2.95
CA LYS A 19 -21.57 -3.27 -1.62
C LYS A 19 -20.86 -3.92 -0.43
N TRP A 20 -20.49 -5.19 -0.52
CA TRP A 20 -19.75 -5.91 0.52
C TRP A 20 -18.31 -5.40 0.66
N GLN A 21 -17.67 -5.09 -0.44
CA GLN A 21 -16.32 -4.54 -0.45
C GLN A 21 -16.31 -3.14 0.15
N VAL A 22 -17.30 -2.29 -0.16
CA VAL A 22 -17.49 -0.99 0.48
C VAL A 22 -17.61 -1.14 2.00
N LYS A 23 -18.50 -2.03 2.48
CA LYS A 23 -18.69 -2.28 3.92
C LYS A 23 -17.40 -2.75 4.59
N PHE A 24 -16.69 -3.67 3.95
CA PHE A 24 -15.42 -4.19 4.48
C PHE A 24 -14.35 -3.09 4.54
N PHE A 25 -14.19 -2.28 3.49
CA PHE A 25 -13.20 -1.21 3.46
C PHE A 25 -13.48 -0.12 4.49
N VAL A 26 -14.72 0.33 4.61
CA VAL A 26 -15.11 1.28 5.66
C VAL A 26 -14.79 0.73 7.05
N HIS A 27 -15.16 -0.53 7.32
CA HIS A 27 -14.83 -1.22 8.56
C HIS A 27 -13.30 -1.26 8.78
N LEU A 28 -12.53 -1.61 7.75
CA LEU A 28 -11.08 -1.74 7.80
C LEU A 28 -10.40 -0.40 8.13
N VAL A 29 -10.77 0.68 7.44
CA VAL A 29 -10.22 2.02 7.67
C VAL A 29 -10.52 2.50 9.09
N LEU A 30 -11.76 2.34 9.54
CA LEU A 30 -12.15 2.70 10.91
C LEU A 30 -11.42 1.84 11.97
N LEU A 31 -11.18 0.57 11.68
CA LEU A 31 -10.40 -0.29 12.55
C LEU A 31 -8.94 0.16 12.60
N TRP A 32 -8.30 0.43 11.46
CA TRP A 32 -6.91 0.82 11.39
C TRP A 32 -6.59 2.12 12.13
N VAL A 33 -7.46 3.10 12.10
CA VAL A 33 -7.29 4.36 12.85
C VAL A 33 -7.22 4.14 14.36
N ARG A 34 -7.89 3.11 14.88
CA ARG A 34 -7.93 2.78 16.32
C ARG A 34 -7.10 1.55 16.72
N LEU A 35 -6.57 0.80 15.75
CA LEU A 35 -5.86 -0.46 16.00
C LEU A 35 -4.58 -0.20 16.80
N ARG A 36 -4.44 -0.89 17.93
CA ARG A 36 -3.24 -0.84 18.76
C ARG A 36 -2.38 -2.06 18.53
N GLY A 37 -1.06 -1.86 18.44
CA GLY A 37 -0.10 -2.94 18.27
C GLY A 37 0.11 -3.34 16.81
N ARG A 38 0.32 -4.64 16.54
CA ARG A 38 0.69 -5.13 15.22
C ARG A 38 -0.49 -5.16 14.26
N TYR A 39 -0.25 -4.73 13.02
CA TYR A 39 -1.21 -4.87 11.91
C TYR A 39 -1.13 -6.29 11.34
N ASN A 40 -1.86 -7.22 11.93
CA ASN A 40 -2.03 -8.58 11.45
C ASN A 40 -3.47 -9.06 11.66
N PHE A 41 -3.85 -10.14 10.99
CA PHE A 41 -5.24 -10.60 10.97
C PHE A 41 -5.77 -11.03 12.34
N GLU A 42 -4.91 -11.62 13.20
CA GLU A 42 -5.26 -12.01 14.55
C GLU A 42 -5.57 -10.79 15.43
N ASN A 43 -4.76 -9.74 15.34
CA ASN A 43 -4.99 -8.53 16.11
C ASN A 43 -6.19 -7.72 15.58
N MET A 44 -6.36 -7.68 14.25
CA MET A 44 -7.56 -7.09 13.64
C MET A 44 -8.83 -7.83 14.08
N ALA A 45 -8.83 -9.17 14.15
CA ALA A 45 -9.96 -9.94 14.63
C ALA A 45 -10.22 -9.74 16.14
N ARG A 46 -9.16 -9.52 16.92
CA ARG A 46 -9.28 -9.27 18.38
C ARG A 46 -9.89 -7.90 18.70
N GLN A 47 -9.59 -6.88 17.90
CA GLN A 47 -10.03 -5.50 18.13
C GLN A 47 -11.20 -5.06 17.22
N GLY A 48 -11.44 -5.80 16.15
CA GLY A 48 -12.58 -5.65 15.26
C GLY A 48 -13.72 -6.60 15.60
N ASN A 49 -14.75 -6.62 14.78
CA ASN A 49 -15.92 -7.48 14.92
C ASN A 49 -16.02 -8.56 13.82
N LEU A 50 -14.93 -8.78 13.07
CA LEU A 50 -14.83 -9.82 12.05
C LEU A 50 -13.81 -10.88 12.50
N ASN A 51 -13.97 -12.12 12.04
CA ASN A 51 -13.02 -13.19 12.34
C ASN A 51 -11.79 -13.13 11.41
N VAL A 52 -10.71 -13.82 11.80
CA VAL A 52 -9.44 -13.89 11.07
C VAL A 52 -9.62 -14.32 9.61
N TRP A 53 -10.50 -15.31 9.38
CA TRP A 53 -10.74 -15.85 8.04
C TRP A 53 -11.39 -14.82 7.12
N THR A 54 -12.34 -14.02 7.62
CA THR A 54 -12.96 -12.93 6.87
C THR A 54 -11.94 -11.89 6.41
N TYR A 55 -11.01 -11.51 7.29
CA TYR A 55 -9.92 -10.60 6.89
C TYR A 55 -9.06 -11.23 5.80
N ARG A 56 -8.57 -12.46 5.98
CA ARG A 56 -7.75 -13.16 4.98
C ARG A 56 -8.43 -13.24 3.62
N GLN A 57 -9.70 -13.60 3.59
CA GLN A 57 -10.48 -13.68 2.34
C GLN A 57 -10.66 -12.34 1.65
N ASN A 58 -10.85 -11.26 2.38
CA ASN A 58 -10.99 -9.94 1.77
C ASN A 58 -9.65 -9.37 1.30
N PHE A 59 -8.56 -9.65 2.01
CA PHE A 59 -7.21 -9.24 1.59
C PHE A 59 -6.66 -10.05 0.40
N SER A 60 -7.24 -11.19 0.07
CA SER A 60 -6.89 -11.94 -1.15
C SER A 60 -7.59 -11.43 -2.41
N LYS A 61 -8.54 -10.51 -2.27
CA LYS A 61 -9.23 -9.90 -3.42
C LYS A 61 -8.42 -8.74 -3.96
N THR A 62 -8.38 -8.62 -5.28
CA THR A 62 -7.80 -7.45 -5.94
C THR A 62 -8.58 -6.19 -5.57
N PHE A 63 -7.82 -5.11 -5.38
CA PHE A 63 -8.36 -3.79 -5.13
C PHE A 63 -7.49 -2.74 -5.78
N ASP A 64 -8.08 -1.81 -6.47
CA ASP A 64 -7.37 -0.72 -7.14
C ASP A 64 -7.04 0.40 -6.13
N PHE A 65 -5.90 0.25 -5.46
CA PHE A 65 -5.40 1.23 -4.49
C PHE A 65 -4.99 2.53 -5.16
N GLU A 66 -4.51 2.48 -6.38
CA GLU A 66 -4.11 3.66 -7.15
C GLU A 66 -5.33 4.54 -7.43
N GLN A 67 -6.41 3.96 -7.94
CA GLN A 67 -7.66 4.68 -8.16
C GLN A 67 -8.24 5.23 -6.84
N PHE A 68 -8.22 4.43 -5.77
CA PHE A 68 -8.67 4.88 -4.45
C PHE A 68 -7.88 6.09 -3.97
N ASN A 69 -6.55 6.03 -4.04
CA ASN A 69 -5.67 7.11 -3.62
C ASN A 69 -5.85 8.36 -4.49
N THR A 70 -6.00 8.20 -5.80
CA THR A 70 -6.29 9.32 -6.73
C THR A 70 -7.55 10.08 -6.33
N HIS A 71 -8.58 9.41 -5.86
CA HIS A 71 -9.78 10.05 -5.35
C HIS A 71 -9.61 10.77 -4.00
N LEU A 72 -8.52 10.49 -3.26
CA LEU A 72 -8.21 11.20 -2.02
C LEU A 72 -7.57 12.55 -2.26
N TYR A 73 -6.90 12.75 -3.39
CA TYR A 73 -6.04 13.92 -3.60
C TYR A 73 -6.83 15.24 -3.79
N GLY A 74 -8.11 15.19 -4.09
CA GLY A 74 -8.90 16.40 -4.31
C GLY A 74 -8.32 17.29 -5.41
N HIS A 75 -8.16 18.57 -5.13
CA HIS A 75 -7.51 19.54 -6.00
C HIS A 75 -6.03 19.68 -5.62
N LEU A 76 -5.15 19.18 -6.49
CA LEU A 76 -3.70 19.36 -6.38
C LEU A 76 -3.29 20.66 -7.05
N GLY A 77 -2.20 21.26 -6.56
CA GLY A 77 -1.53 22.38 -7.21
C GLY A 77 -0.92 22.00 -8.56
N ASP A 78 -0.44 23.00 -9.28
CA ASP A 78 0.15 22.81 -10.62
C ASP A 78 1.55 22.23 -10.55
N GLU A 79 2.30 22.51 -9.49
CA GLU A 79 3.65 22.00 -9.28
C GLU A 79 3.65 20.75 -8.40
N ARG A 80 4.07 19.63 -8.98
CA ARG A 80 4.06 18.31 -8.34
C ARG A 80 5.35 17.55 -8.57
N ILE A 81 5.78 16.81 -7.57
CA ILE A 81 6.97 15.96 -7.64
C ILE A 81 6.56 14.53 -7.31
N LEU A 82 6.90 13.59 -8.19
CA LEU A 82 6.78 12.16 -7.90
C LEU A 82 8.04 11.70 -7.15
N VAL A 83 7.85 11.12 -5.97
CA VAL A 83 8.92 10.58 -5.14
C VAL A 83 8.78 9.07 -5.08
N PHE A 84 9.90 8.36 -5.21
CA PHE A 84 9.98 6.91 -5.08
C PHE A 84 10.96 6.54 -3.96
N ASP A 85 10.53 5.67 -3.03
CA ASP A 85 11.35 5.19 -1.91
C ASP A 85 11.23 3.67 -1.74
N PRO A 86 12.27 2.88 -2.05
CA PRO A 86 12.28 1.44 -1.82
C PRO A 86 12.55 1.11 -0.35
N CYS A 87 11.67 0.32 0.25
CA CYS A 87 11.75 -0.09 1.65
C CYS A 87 11.99 -1.61 1.77
N PHE A 88 13.06 -1.99 2.49
CA PHE A 88 13.37 -3.39 2.77
C PHE A 88 12.46 -3.98 3.84
N ILE A 89 11.89 -5.15 3.56
CA ILE A 89 11.09 -5.94 4.50
C ILE A 89 11.82 -7.27 4.80
N ASN A 90 12.21 -7.47 6.06
CA ASN A 90 12.81 -8.73 6.48
C ASN A 90 11.82 -9.88 6.34
N LYS A 91 12.09 -10.81 5.45
CA LYS A 91 11.25 -11.96 5.16
C LYS A 91 12.09 -13.19 4.89
N SER A 92 11.58 -14.35 5.31
CA SER A 92 12.16 -15.66 5.03
C SER A 92 11.07 -16.60 4.53
N GLY A 93 11.47 -17.68 3.89
CA GLY A 93 10.57 -18.71 3.39
C GLY A 93 11.10 -19.31 2.09
N LYS A 94 10.70 -20.55 1.77
CA LYS A 94 11.10 -21.22 0.53
C LYS A 94 10.21 -20.83 -0.66
N HIS A 95 8.96 -20.43 -0.38
CA HIS A 95 7.92 -20.17 -1.37
C HIS A 95 7.40 -18.73 -1.33
N THR A 96 8.19 -17.80 -0.75
CA THR A 96 7.83 -16.36 -0.76
C THR A 96 8.24 -15.79 -2.11
N GLU A 97 7.25 -15.37 -2.89
CA GLU A 97 7.45 -14.72 -4.18
C GLU A 97 8.18 -13.39 -4.02
N GLY A 98 9.08 -13.05 -4.95
CA GLY A 98 9.89 -11.83 -4.90
C GLY A 98 10.99 -11.82 -3.84
N LEU A 99 11.26 -12.97 -3.19
CA LEU A 99 12.31 -13.06 -2.18
C LEU A 99 13.69 -12.96 -2.83
N ASN A 100 14.42 -11.89 -2.54
CA ASN A 100 15.74 -11.62 -3.10
C ASN A 100 16.65 -10.97 -2.04
N ARG A 101 17.84 -10.50 -2.45
CA ARG A 101 18.75 -9.73 -1.60
C ARG A 101 18.61 -8.25 -1.93
N PHE A 102 18.18 -7.48 -0.94
CA PHE A 102 18.01 -6.04 -1.04
C PHE A 102 18.83 -5.31 0.01
N TRP A 103 19.11 -4.04 -0.21
CA TRP A 103 19.80 -3.20 0.75
C TRP A 103 18.90 -2.94 1.96
N SER A 104 19.42 -3.19 3.14
CA SER A 104 18.76 -2.86 4.41
C SER A 104 19.46 -1.67 5.05
N GLY A 105 18.84 -0.49 5.03
CA GLY A 105 19.39 0.72 5.66
C GLY A 105 19.66 0.54 7.15
N CYS A 106 18.76 -0.11 7.89
CA CYS A 106 18.93 -0.40 9.31
C CYS A 106 20.12 -1.34 9.61
N ALA A 107 20.46 -2.25 8.68
CA ALA A 107 21.56 -3.19 8.87
C ALA A 107 22.86 -2.76 8.17
N GLY A 108 22.82 -1.72 7.32
CA GLY A 108 23.95 -1.25 6.53
C GLY A 108 24.51 -2.30 5.56
N LYS A 109 23.70 -3.25 5.10
CA LYS A 109 24.16 -4.36 4.23
C LYS A 109 23.01 -5.00 3.45
N MET A 110 23.38 -5.78 2.41
CA MET A 110 22.45 -6.61 1.68
C MET A 110 21.90 -7.74 2.54
N LYS A 111 20.57 -7.84 2.63
CA LYS A 111 19.88 -8.90 3.38
C LYS A 111 18.83 -9.59 2.49
N LYS A 112 18.56 -10.85 2.81
CA LYS A 112 17.49 -11.61 2.18
C LYS A 112 16.14 -11.15 2.72
N GLY A 113 15.21 -10.81 1.83
CA GLY A 113 13.89 -10.32 2.18
C GLY A 113 13.07 -9.93 0.96
N LEU A 114 12.08 -9.11 1.18
CA LEU A 114 11.29 -8.45 0.16
C LEU A 114 11.67 -6.97 0.11
N GLU A 115 11.32 -6.33 -1.00
CA GLU A 115 11.37 -4.89 -1.10
C GLU A 115 10.03 -4.38 -1.65
N ILE A 116 9.52 -3.31 -1.07
CA ILE A 116 8.34 -2.59 -1.53
C ILE A 116 8.76 -1.16 -1.81
N GLY A 117 8.61 -0.73 -3.06
CA GLY A 117 8.77 0.65 -3.48
C GLY A 117 7.48 1.42 -3.25
N GLY A 118 7.55 2.50 -2.49
CA GLY A 118 6.45 3.44 -2.29
C GLY A 118 6.57 4.63 -3.24
N PHE A 119 5.50 4.94 -3.97
CA PHE A 119 5.37 6.19 -4.70
C PHE A 119 4.57 7.19 -3.89
N ALA A 120 5.07 8.41 -3.78
CA ALA A 120 4.36 9.55 -3.19
C ALA A 120 4.29 10.71 -4.17
N LEU A 121 3.16 11.38 -4.19
CA LEU A 121 2.95 12.61 -4.93
C LEU A 121 3.06 13.78 -3.97
N VAL A 122 4.08 14.61 -4.15
CA VAL A 122 4.29 15.84 -3.38
C VAL A 122 3.67 17.01 -4.13
N ASP A 123 2.77 17.71 -3.47
CA ASP A 123 2.19 18.96 -3.94
C ASP A 123 3.01 20.11 -3.35
N VAL A 124 3.78 20.76 -4.20
CA VAL A 124 4.69 21.85 -3.79
C VAL A 124 3.90 23.10 -3.38
N ASN A 125 2.82 23.40 -4.08
CA ASN A 125 2.02 24.59 -3.83
C ASN A 125 1.30 24.53 -2.47
N HIS A 126 0.83 23.35 -2.06
CA HIS A 126 0.11 23.15 -0.82
C HIS A 126 0.96 22.58 0.32
N HIS A 127 2.28 22.38 0.10
CA HIS A 127 3.22 21.81 1.07
C HIS A 127 2.73 20.50 1.68
N THR A 128 2.20 19.59 0.86
CA THR A 128 1.63 18.31 1.30
C THR A 128 2.12 17.15 0.44
N ALA A 129 2.03 15.95 0.97
CA ALA A 129 2.41 14.73 0.24
C ALA A 129 1.36 13.64 0.45
N PHE A 130 1.09 12.89 -0.60
CA PHE A 130 0.12 11.82 -0.61
C PHE A 130 0.78 10.52 -1.06
N HIS A 131 0.47 9.42 -0.38
CA HIS A 131 0.84 8.10 -0.88
C HIS A 131 0.05 7.82 -2.16
N TYR A 132 0.76 7.53 -3.25
CA TYR A 132 0.16 7.27 -4.55
C TYR A 132 -0.03 5.77 -4.77
N TYR A 133 1.06 5.03 -4.77
CA TYR A 133 1.08 3.61 -5.11
C TYR A 133 2.20 2.88 -4.38
N ALA A 134 2.01 1.60 -4.09
CA ALA A 134 3.04 0.72 -3.56
C ALA A 134 3.24 -0.46 -4.50
N HIS A 135 4.49 -0.77 -4.82
CA HIS A 135 4.85 -1.85 -5.73
C HIS A 135 5.88 -2.79 -5.09
N GLN A 136 5.64 -4.10 -5.16
CA GLN A 136 6.64 -5.08 -4.74
C GLN A 136 7.72 -5.21 -5.82
N THR A 137 8.97 -5.05 -5.46
CA THR A 137 10.10 -5.23 -6.38
C THR A 137 10.25 -6.70 -6.76
N MET A 138 10.11 -6.98 -8.05
CA MET A 138 10.19 -8.32 -8.64
C MET A 138 11.33 -8.36 -9.67
N LEU A 139 12.57 -8.43 -9.19
CA LEU A 139 13.74 -8.44 -10.06
C LEU A 139 13.80 -9.70 -10.92
N ALA A 140 14.05 -9.53 -12.22
CA ALA A 140 14.43 -10.62 -13.10
C ALA A 140 15.83 -11.17 -12.72
N ASP A 141 16.20 -12.33 -13.24
CA ASP A 141 17.53 -12.89 -12.99
C ASP A 141 18.63 -11.93 -13.47
N LYS A 142 19.53 -11.55 -12.55
CA LYS A 142 20.65 -10.61 -12.77
C LYS A 142 20.23 -9.18 -13.13
N GLU A 143 18.99 -8.79 -12.99
CA GLU A 143 18.55 -7.42 -13.22
C GLU A 143 19.05 -6.50 -12.10
N PRO A 144 19.79 -5.40 -12.42
CA PRO A 144 20.19 -4.42 -11.42
C PRO A 144 18.95 -3.69 -10.87
N PRO A 145 18.85 -3.48 -9.55
CA PRO A 145 17.69 -2.76 -8.97
C PRO A 145 17.46 -1.37 -9.58
N LEU A 146 18.53 -0.63 -9.91
CA LEU A 146 18.42 0.70 -10.49
C LEU A 146 17.74 0.68 -11.86
N ASP A 147 18.04 -0.32 -12.69
CA ASP A 147 17.42 -0.47 -14.01
C ASP A 147 15.93 -0.80 -13.88
N TYR A 148 15.60 -1.66 -12.92
CA TYR A 148 14.22 -1.98 -12.57
C TYR A 148 13.45 -0.73 -12.13
N TYR A 149 13.99 0.06 -11.20
CA TYR A 149 13.33 1.29 -10.73
C TYR A 149 13.16 2.33 -11.83
N THR A 150 14.16 2.44 -12.72
CA THR A 150 14.10 3.37 -13.87
C THR A 150 12.97 3.00 -14.82
N LYS A 151 12.73 1.71 -15.05
CA LYS A 151 11.59 1.25 -15.86
C LYS A 151 10.27 1.58 -15.15
N LEU A 152 10.17 1.22 -13.88
CA LEU A 152 8.96 1.39 -13.08
C LEU A 152 8.50 2.86 -12.97
N VAL A 153 9.44 3.81 -12.92
CA VAL A 153 9.11 5.26 -12.87
C VAL A 153 8.67 5.81 -14.23
N LYS A 154 8.96 5.10 -15.32
CA LYS A 154 8.60 5.52 -16.70
C LYS A 154 7.25 4.95 -17.17
N GLU A 155 6.74 3.94 -16.52
CA GLU A 155 5.42 3.37 -16.75
C GLU A 155 4.31 4.21 -16.09
#